data_97379badbcc1a8b2c074616942e745b2
#
_entry.id   97379badbcc1a8b2c074616942e745b2
#
_cell.length_a   1.000
_cell.length_b   1.000
_cell.length_c   1.000
_cell.angle_alpha   90.00
_cell.angle_beta   90.00
_cell.angle_gamma   90.00
#
_symmetry.space_group_name_H-M   'P 1'
#
loop_
_entity.id
_entity.type
_entity.pdbx_description
1 polymer ?
#
loop_
_entity_poly.entity_id
_entity_poly.type
_entity_poly.pdbx_seq_one_letter_code
_entity_poly.pdbx_strand_id
1 'polypeptide(L)'
;MIREILASDAAAFLALNKELDRETAYMLYEENERATTLEQQKKMITTFLKMPNSTILVAEQDGQLIGHLSVIGGSVNRKKHSAYLAVGVLQSYGNRGIGTSLFKEMERWAAQSGIKRVELTVMTHNEPAISLYKKMGFEIEGKKVCSLVVDEKSVDEYYMGKVFEKTCLKEK
;
A
#
# COMPACT_ATOMS: atom_id res chain seq x y z
N MET A 1 -11.26 -13.26 -1.10
CA MET A 1 -11.23 -13.05 0.37
C MET A 1 -10.12 -12.06 0.70
N ILE A 2 -10.34 -11.14 1.67
CA ILE A 2 -9.26 -10.28 2.19
C ILE A 2 -8.87 -10.81 3.57
N ARG A 3 -7.56 -10.95 3.82
CA ARG A 3 -7.02 -11.40 5.11
C ARG A 3 -5.63 -10.80 5.37
N GLU A 4 -5.19 -10.89 6.60
CA GLU A 4 -3.81 -10.60 6.94
C GLU A 4 -2.87 -11.66 6.34
N ILE A 5 -1.66 -11.23 5.96
CA ILE A 5 -0.65 -12.12 5.39
C ILE A 5 -0.13 -13.10 6.46
N LEU A 6 0.23 -14.31 6.02
CA LEU A 6 0.88 -15.32 6.86
C LEU A 6 2.36 -15.47 6.45
N ALA A 7 3.20 -15.95 7.36
CA ALA A 7 4.60 -16.24 7.03
C ALA A 7 4.76 -17.27 5.90
N SER A 8 3.79 -18.19 5.78
CA SER A 8 3.70 -19.18 4.70
C SER A 8 3.42 -18.58 3.32
N ASP A 9 2.89 -17.36 3.25
CA ASP A 9 2.58 -16.69 1.98
C ASP A 9 3.81 -16.10 1.30
N ALA A 10 4.99 -16.18 1.89
CA ALA A 10 6.19 -15.46 1.43
C ALA A 10 6.51 -15.71 -0.05
N ALA A 11 6.40 -16.95 -0.52
CA ALA A 11 6.64 -17.30 -1.92
C ALA A 11 5.57 -16.70 -2.86
N ALA A 12 4.29 -16.84 -2.49
CA ALA A 12 3.18 -16.30 -3.25
C ALA A 12 3.18 -14.77 -3.27
N PHE A 13 3.53 -14.14 -2.15
CA PHE A 13 3.64 -12.69 -2.05
C PHE A 13 4.81 -12.12 -2.87
N LEU A 14 5.95 -12.81 -2.88
CA LEU A 14 7.08 -12.44 -3.73
C LEU A 14 6.71 -12.56 -5.23
N ALA A 15 6.01 -13.64 -5.60
CA ALA A 15 5.53 -13.84 -6.97
C ALA A 15 4.52 -12.75 -7.37
N LEU A 16 3.57 -12.41 -6.50
CA LEU A 16 2.61 -11.32 -6.73
C LEU A 16 3.32 -9.98 -6.98
N ASN A 17 4.31 -9.62 -6.14
CA ASN A 17 5.03 -8.36 -6.32
C ASN A 17 5.81 -8.31 -7.64
N LYS A 18 6.47 -9.41 -8.04
CA LYS A 18 7.17 -9.50 -9.33
C LYS A 18 6.21 -9.36 -10.51
N GLU A 19 5.02 -9.94 -10.40
CA GLU A 19 4.00 -9.82 -11.44
C GLU A 19 3.46 -8.38 -11.53
N LEU A 20 3.22 -7.72 -10.40
CA LEU A 20 2.84 -6.31 -10.36
C LEU A 20 3.91 -5.41 -10.99
N ASP A 21 5.19 -5.64 -10.68
CA ASP A 21 6.31 -4.89 -11.27
C ASP A 21 6.37 -5.08 -12.81
N ARG A 22 5.99 -6.27 -13.31
CA ARG A 22 5.98 -6.61 -14.73
C ARG A 22 4.82 -5.98 -15.49
N GLU A 23 3.62 -5.96 -14.91
CA GLU A 23 2.41 -5.61 -15.66
C GLU A 23 2.09 -4.11 -15.65
N THR A 24 2.75 -3.30 -14.82
CA THR A 24 2.45 -1.87 -14.72
C THR A 24 3.68 -1.01 -14.42
N ALA A 25 3.74 0.18 -15.03
CA ALA A 25 4.74 1.20 -14.74
C ALA A 25 4.41 2.06 -13.50
N TYR A 26 3.33 1.74 -12.77
CA TYR A 26 2.93 2.47 -11.56
C TYR A 26 3.55 1.94 -10.27
N MET A 27 4.22 0.79 -10.31
CA MET A 27 4.98 0.26 -9.17
C MET A 27 6.35 0.94 -9.07
N LEU A 28 6.95 0.88 -7.87
CA LEU A 28 8.25 1.51 -7.62
C LEU A 28 9.39 0.80 -8.36
N TYR A 29 9.33 -0.52 -8.47
CA TYR A 29 10.34 -1.33 -9.16
C TYR A 29 9.97 -1.55 -10.61
N GLU A 30 10.98 -1.52 -11.47
CA GLU A 30 10.86 -2.00 -12.85
C GLU A 30 10.81 -3.53 -12.91
N GLU A 31 10.37 -4.05 -14.04
CA GLU A 31 10.41 -5.49 -14.29
C GLU A 31 11.84 -6.04 -14.09
N ASN A 32 11.97 -7.13 -13.35
CA ASN A 32 13.23 -7.79 -12.98
C ASN A 32 14.20 -7.01 -12.07
N GLU A 33 13.85 -5.81 -11.62
CA GLU A 33 14.68 -5.05 -10.67
C GLU A 33 14.60 -5.61 -9.25
N ARG A 34 13.48 -6.25 -8.88
CA ARG A 34 13.26 -6.79 -7.53
C ARG A 34 14.16 -8.00 -7.26
N ALA A 35 15.26 -7.77 -6.57
CA ALA A 35 16.26 -8.79 -6.21
C ALA A 35 15.96 -9.49 -4.87
N THR A 36 14.77 -9.26 -4.26
CA THR A 36 14.38 -9.85 -2.98
C THR A 36 14.38 -11.38 -3.04
N THR A 37 15.12 -12.03 -2.13
CA THR A 37 15.12 -13.48 -2.00
C THR A 37 13.92 -13.97 -1.18
N LEU A 38 13.58 -15.26 -1.27
CA LEU A 38 12.52 -15.85 -0.46
C LEU A 38 12.78 -15.69 1.05
N GLU A 39 14.02 -15.86 1.49
CA GLU A 39 14.41 -15.69 2.91
C GLU A 39 14.22 -14.24 3.37
N GLN A 40 14.61 -13.28 2.55
CA GLN A 40 14.38 -11.86 2.84
C GLN A 40 12.88 -11.54 2.92
N GLN A 41 12.08 -12.12 2.01
CA GLN A 41 10.63 -11.96 2.00
C GLN A 41 9.99 -12.54 3.27
N LYS A 42 10.38 -13.74 3.70
CA LYS A 42 9.92 -14.35 4.96
C LYS A 42 10.27 -13.50 6.16
N LYS A 43 11.53 -13.01 6.23
CA LYS A 43 12.00 -12.16 7.32
C LYS A 43 11.20 -10.85 7.38
N MET A 44 10.92 -10.23 6.23
CA MET A 44 10.13 -9.01 6.14
C MET A 44 8.72 -9.25 6.68
N ILE A 45 8.00 -10.27 6.20
CA ILE A 45 6.66 -10.59 6.67
C ILE A 45 6.65 -10.85 8.19
N THR A 46 7.58 -11.66 8.68
CA THR A 46 7.69 -11.97 10.11
C THR A 46 7.94 -10.71 10.95
N THR A 47 8.73 -9.76 10.42
CA THR A 47 8.97 -8.48 11.08
C THR A 47 7.71 -7.63 11.13
N PHE A 48 6.98 -7.53 10.04
CA PHE A 48 5.71 -6.79 9.99
C PHE A 48 4.67 -7.34 10.97
N LEU A 49 4.51 -8.67 11.02
CA LEU A 49 3.55 -9.31 11.94
C LEU A 49 3.87 -9.09 13.43
N LYS A 50 5.09 -8.67 13.76
CA LYS A 50 5.50 -8.32 15.15
C LYS A 50 5.28 -6.86 15.50
N MET A 51 5.03 -6.00 14.50
CA MET A 51 4.87 -4.56 14.71
C MET A 51 3.40 -4.23 14.97
N PRO A 52 3.05 -3.61 16.11
CA PRO A 52 1.63 -3.39 16.48
C PRO A 52 0.93 -2.38 15.57
N ASN A 53 1.67 -1.57 14.84
CA ASN A 53 1.16 -0.51 13.95
C ASN A 53 1.48 -0.75 12.47
N SER A 54 1.80 -1.99 12.10
CA SER A 54 2.07 -2.38 10.71
C SER A 54 1.39 -3.71 10.39
N THR A 55 0.94 -3.86 9.16
CA THR A 55 0.36 -5.12 8.66
C THR A 55 0.46 -5.19 7.14
N ILE A 56 0.24 -6.37 6.59
CA ILE A 56 0.05 -6.60 5.16
C ILE A 56 -1.27 -7.33 4.99
N LEU A 57 -2.20 -6.70 4.29
CA LEU A 57 -3.46 -7.30 3.89
C LEU A 57 -3.30 -7.86 2.47
N VAL A 58 -3.77 -9.07 2.25
CA VAL A 58 -3.74 -9.72 0.94
C VAL A 58 -5.15 -10.04 0.46
N ALA A 59 -5.35 -9.87 -0.83
CA ALA A 59 -6.53 -10.36 -1.53
C ALA A 59 -6.22 -11.72 -2.14
N GLU A 60 -7.02 -12.71 -1.78
CA GLU A 60 -6.88 -14.09 -2.26
C GLU A 60 -8.13 -14.52 -3.01
N GLN A 61 -7.93 -15.18 -4.15
CA GLN A 61 -8.96 -15.84 -4.92
C GLN A 61 -8.43 -17.16 -5.46
N ASP A 62 -9.18 -18.24 -5.26
CA ASP A 62 -8.86 -19.59 -5.74
C ASP A 62 -7.44 -20.07 -5.35
N GLY A 63 -7.00 -19.69 -4.13
CA GLY A 63 -5.67 -20.03 -3.58
C GLY A 63 -4.53 -19.17 -4.14
N GLN A 64 -4.80 -18.17 -4.95
CA GLN A 64 -3.83 -17.24 -5.51
C GLN A 64 -3.94 -15.88 -4.84
N LEU A 65 -2.80 -15.24 -4.52
CA LEU A 65 -2.76 -13.84 -4.13
C LEU A 65 -2.89 -12.97 -5.38
N ILE A 66 -3.88 -12.08 -5.39
CA ILE A 66 -4.23 -11.25 -6.54
C ILE A 66 -4.08 -9.74 -6.27
N GLY A 67 -3.74 -9.38 -5.06
CA GLY A 67 -3.47 -8.00 -4.65
C GLY A 67 -3.06 -7.91 -3.20
N HIS A 68 -2.52 -6.76 -2.82
CA HIS A 68 -2.14 -6.48 -1.44
C HIS A 68 -2.30 -5.00 -1.08
N LEU A 69 -2.36 -4.72 0.22
CA LEU A 69 -2.21 -3.42 0.83
C LEU A 69 -1.30 -3.55 2.04
N SER A 70 -0.12 -2.96 1.97
CA SER A 70 0.85 -2.93 3.06
C SER A 70 0.70 -1.64 3.85
N VAL A 71 0.64 -1.75 5.18
CA VAL A 71 0.55 -0.64 6.12
C VAL A 71 1.84 -0.59 6.91
N ILE A 72 2.62 0.47 6.74
CA ILE A 72 3.95 0.64 7.31
C ILE A 72 3.88 1.75 8.37
N GLY A 73 3.74 1.37 9.62
CA GLY A 73 3.65 2.31 10.74
C GLY A 73 4.98 3.00 11.05
N GLY A 74 4.89 4.24 11.55
CA GLY A 74 6.06 4.98 11.98
C GLY A 74 6.75 4.32 13.18
N SER A 75 8.08 4.28 13.17
CA SER A 75 8.90 3.59 14.17
C SER A 75 9.22 4.41 15.43
N VAL A 76 9.06 5.73 15.37
CA VAL A 76 9.37 6.63 16.48
C VAL A 76 8.10 7.20 17.12
N ASN A 77 8.15 7.58 18.40
CA ASN A 77 6.97 7.98 19.17
C ASN A 77 6.08 9.02 18.49
N ARG A 78 6.67 10.04 17.87
CA ARG A 78 5.93 11.12 17.20
C ARG A 78 5.27 10.68 15.87
N LYS A 79 5.60 9.50 15.35
CA LYS A 79 5.08 8.95 14.08
C LYS A 79 4.29 7.65 14.24
N LYS A 80 4.19 7.09 15.46
CA LYS A 80 3.50 5.82 15.71
C LYS A 80 2.03 5.79 15.27
N HIS A 81 1.38 6.94 15.29
CA HIS A 81 -0.01 7.10 14.88
C HIS A 81 -0.22 7.22 13.38
N SER A 82 0.85 7.30 12.60
CA SER A 82 0.83 7.52 11.16
C SER A 82 1.45 6.33 10.44
N ALA A 83 0.85 5.90 9.35
CA ALA A 83 1.35 4.81 8.52
C ALA A 83 1.39 5.20 7.04
N TYR A 84 2.42 4.70 6.35
CA TYR A 84 2.53 4.77 4.89
C TYR A 84 1.92 3.54 4.26
N LEU A 85 1.20 3.72 3.15
CA LEU A 85 0.53 2.65 2.42
C LEU A 85 1.21 2.36 1.09
N ALA A 86 1.31 1.07 0.77
CA ALA A 86 1.61 0.59 -0.58
C ALA A 86 0.54 -0.42 -0.99
N VAL A 87 -0.03 -0.24 -2.19
CA VAL A 87 -1.13 -1.07 -2.68
C VAL A 87 -0.91 -1.48 -4.12
N GLY A 88 -1.23 -2.72 -4.44
CA GLY A 88 -1.22 -3.25 -5.79
C GLY A 88 -2.30 -4.32 -5.96
N VAL A 89 -2.94 -4.32 -7.12
CA VAL A 89 -3.92 -5.35 -7.53
C VAL A 89 -3.61 -5.72 -8.97
N LEU A 90 -3.53 -7.02 -9.27
CA LEU A 90 -3.27 -7.51 -10.62
C LEU A 90 -4.29 -6.95 -11.62
N GLN A 91 -3.83 -6.53 -12.80
CA GLN A 91 -4.67 -5.89 -13.83
C GLN A 91 -5.87 -6.76 -14.22
N SER A 92 -5.67 -8.08 -14.35
CA SER A 92 -6.73 -9.04 -14.68
C SER A 92 -7.86 -9.08 -13.64
N TYR A 93 -7.62 -8.56 -12.44
CA TYR A 93 -8.58 -8.42 -11.34
C TYR A 93 -8.98 -6.96 -11.07
N GLY A 94 -8.54 -6.04 -11.91
CA GLY A 94 -8.92 -4.63 -11.84
C GLY A 94 -10.42 -4.41 -11.98
N ASN A 95 -10.92 -3.27 -11.47
CA ASN A 95 -12.33 -2.86 -11.55
C ASN A 95 -13.36 -3.82 -10.92
N ARG A 96 -12.91 -4.81 -10.13
CA ARG A 96 -13.77 -5.77 -9.39
C ARG A 96 -13.99 -5.38 -7.92
N GLY A 97 -13.62 -4.16 -7.54
CA GLY A 97 -13.79 -3.67 -6.17
C GLY A 97 -12.76 -4.18 -5.15
N ILE A 98 -11.73 -4.92 -5.59
CA ILE A 98 -10.70 -5.49 -4.70
C ILE A 98 -9.95 -4.40 -3.95
N GLY A 99 -9.51 -3.33 -4.64
CA GLY A 99 -8.88 -2.18 -4.00
C GLY A 99 -9.78 -1.57 -2.92
N THR A 100 -11.05 -1.35 -3.21
CA THR A 100 -12.02 -0.85 -2.22
C THR A 100 -12.13 -1.78 -1.01
N SER A 101 -12.13 -3.10 -1.24
CA SER A 101 -12.22 -4.10 -0.15
C SER A 101 -10.96 -4.11 0.72
N LEU A 102 -9.78 -3.99 0.12
CA LEU A 102 -8.50 -3.86 0.82
C LEU A 102 -8.48 -2.61 1.72
N PHE A 103 -8.91 -1.46 1.20
CA PHE A 103 -8.98 -0.22 1.99
C PHE A 103 -9.99 -0.31 3.13
N LYS A 104 -11.15 -0.91 2.93
CA LYS A 104 -12.14 -1.12 4.01
C LYS A 104 -11.58 -2.01 5.12
N GLU A 105 -10.86 -3.06 4.77
CA GLU A 105 -10.24 -3.92 5.76
C GLU A 105 -9.09 -3.20 6.49
N MET A 106 -8.30 -2.41 5.77
CA MET A 106 -7.27 -1.55 6.36
C MET A 106 -7.88 -0.56 7.38
N GLU A 107 -9.02 0.04 7.09
CA GLU A 107 -9.71 0.94 8.03
C GLU A 107 -10.17 0.23 9.30
N ARG A 108 -10.69 -1.00 9.19
CA ARG A 108 -11.06 -1.83 10.35
C ARG A 108 -9.85 -2.14 11.21
N TRP A 109 -8.76 -2.54 10.57
CA TRP A 109 -7.50 -2.83 11.26
C TRP A 109 -6.93 -1.57 11.93
N ALA A 110 -6.91 -0.42 11.24
CA ALA A 110 -6.41 0.85 11.75
C ALA A 110 -7.15 1.30 13.02
N ALA A 111 -8.48 1.10 13.08
CA ALA A 111 -9.29 1.41 14.25
C ALA A 111 -8.86 0.65 15.51
N GLN A 112 -8.23 -0.52 15.37
CA GLN A 112 -7.76 -1.34 16.49
C GLN A 112 -6.27 -1.15 16.79
N SER A 113 -5.51 -0.58 15.86
CA SER A 113 -4.04 -0.49 15.91
C SER A 113 -3.52 0.88 16.38
N GLY A 114 -4.42 1.81 16.71
CA GLY A 114 -4.04 3.17 17.11
C GLY A 114 -3.52 4.05 15.98
N ILE A 115 -3.69 3.62 14.72
CA ILE A 115 -3.38 4.43 13.54
C ILE A 115 -4.46 5.51 13.38
N LYS A 116 -4.05 6.77 13.35
CA LYS A 116 -4.93 7.94 13.18
C LYS A 116 -4.80 8.60 11.82
N ARG A 117 -3.69 8.35 11.12
CA ARG A 117 -3.37 8.90 9.81
C ARG A 117 -2.78 7.82 8.92
N VAL A 118 -3.19 7.81 7.67
CA VAL A 118 -2.57 7.02 6.60
C VAL A 118 -2.21 7.94 5.43
N GLU A 119 -1.10 7.65 4.80
CA GLU A 119 -0.58 8.44 3.68
C GLU A 119 0.02 7.54 2.61
N LEU A 120 0.03 8.02 1.39
CA LEU A 120 0.66 7.36 0.23
C LEU A 120 1.13 8.41 -0.78
N THR A 121 1.94 7.97 -1.72
CA THR A 121 2.25 8.72 -2.93
C THR A 121 1.67 8.00 -4.14
N VAL A 122 1.32 8.75 -5.17
CA VAL A 122 0.76 8.22 -6.41
C VAL A 122 1.20 9.09 -7.59
N MET A 123 1.62 8.45 -8.69
CA MET A 123 1.98 9.16 -9.91
C MET A 123 0.79 9.99 -10.40
N THR A 124 1.03 11.24 -10.78
CA THR A 124 -0.04 12.21 -11.08
C THR A 124 -0.93 11.81 -12.24
N HIS A 125 -0.47 10.92 -13.12
CA HIS A 125 -1.22 10.39 -14.26
C HIS A 125 -1.88 9.03 -13.99
N ASN A 126 -1.76 8.48 -12.77
CA ASN A 126 -2.44 7.25 -12.37
C ASN A 126 -3.88 7.54 -11.93
N GLU A 127 -4.72 7.90 -12.88
CA GLU A 127 -6.12 8.30 -12.64
C GLU A 127 -6.96 7.22 -11.93
N PRO A 128 -6.85 5.93 -12.27
CA PRO A 128 -7.62 4.89 -11.58
C PRO A 128 -7.29 4.81 -10.08
N ALA A 129 -6.02 4.89 -9.71
CA ALA A 129 -5.61 4.86 -8.31
C ALA A 129 -6.04 6.13 -7.57
N ILE A 130 -5.84 7.31 -8.17
CA ILE A 130 -6.28 8.60 -7.60
C ILE A 130 -7.78 8.60 -7.33
N SER A 131 -8.58 8.09 -8.28
CA SER A 131 -10.04 7.97 -8.14
C SER A 131 -10.42 7.04 -6.99
N LEU A 132 -9.75 5.89 -6.86
CA LEU A 132 -9.94 4.98 -5.74
C LEU A 132 -9.61 5.65 -4.41
N TYR A 133 -8.47 6.33 -4.31
CA TYR A 133 -8.05 6.98 -3.06
C TYR A 133 -9.00 8.09 -2.65
N LYS A 134 -9.43 8.94 -3.59
CA LYS A 134 -10.47 9.96 -3.32
C LYS A 134 -11.78 9.34 -2.84
N LYS A 135 -12.24 8.26 -3.47
CA LYS A 135 -13.41 7.50 -3.03
C LYS A 135 -13.26 6.95 -1.61
N MET A 136 -12.05 6.58 -1.22
CA MET A 136 -11.73 6.11 0.14
C MET A 136 -11.45 7.26 1.13
N GLY A 137 -11.67 8.52 0.74
CA GLY A 137 -11.56 9.70 1.60
C GLY A 137 -10.15 10.25 1.76
N PHE A 138 -9.23 9.90 0.87
CA PHE A 138 -7.91 10.55 0.80
C PHE A 138 -7.99 11.90 0.10
N GLU A 139 -7.23 12.85 0.58
CA GLU A 139 -7.07 14.19 0.00
C GLU A 139 -5.66 14.39 -0.52
N ILE A 140 -5.52 15.19 -1.60
CA ILE A 140 -4.21 15.61 -2.09
C ILE A 140 -3.67 16.68 -1.15
N GLU A 141 -2.53 16.40 -0.51
CA GLU A 141 -1.88 17.32 0.42
C GLU A 141 -0.70 18.09 -0.22
N GLY A 142 -0.26 17.64 -1.37
CA GLY A 142 0.83 18.29 -2.10
C GLY A 142 1.26 17.50 -3.33
N LYS A 143 2.16 18.12 -4.11
CA LYS A 143 2.77 17.52 -5.30
C LYS A 143 4.28 17.45 -5.13
N LYS A 144 4.83 16.27 -5.38
CA LYS A 144 6.27 15.98 -5.38
C LYS A 144 6.76 16.04 -6.83
N VAL A 145 7.40 17.15 -7.17
CA VAL A 145 7.87 17.42 -8.53
C VAL A 145 9.12 16.60 -8.83
N CYS A 146 9.20 16.00 -10.02
CA CYS A 146 10.33 15.18 -10.45
C CYS A 146 10.66 14.07 -9.45
N SER A 147 9.63 13.39 -8.98
CA SER A 147 9.74 12.36 -7.94
C SER A 147 10.37 11.07 -8.44
N LEU A 148 10.04 10.70 -9.66
CA LEU A 148 10.48 9.46 -10.30
C LEU A 148 10.96 9.73 -11.72
N VAL A 149 11.71 8.79 -12.28
CA VAL A 149 11.99 8.73 -13.71
C VAL A 149 11.42 7.41 -14.23
N VAL A 150 10.50 7.49 -15.18
CA VAL A 150 9.85 6.34 -15.82
C VAL A 150 10.04 6.48 -17.34
N ASP A 151 10.62 5.47 -17.97
CA ASP A 151 10.93 5.50 -19.40
C ASP A 151 11.64 6.81 -19.83
N GLU A 152 12.70 7.15 -19.10
CA GLU A 152 13.54 8.36 -19.30
C GLU A 152 12.79 9.70 -19.13
N LYS A 153 11.54 9.66 -18.65
CA LYS A 153 10.72 10.85 -18.40
C LYS A 153 10.56 11.12 -16.91
N SER A 154 10.71 12.39 -16.53
CA SER A 154 10.38 12.84 -15.18
C SER A 154 8.89 12.70 -14.89
N VAL A 155 8.56 12.12 -13.75
CA VAL A 155 7.18 11.91 -13.29
C VAL A 155 7.01 12.54 -11.92
N ASP A 156 5.92 13.29 -11.77
CA ASP A 156 5.50 13.86 -10.50
C ASP A 156 4.60 12.86 -9.75
N GLU A 157 4.59 12.97 -8.42
CA GLU A 157 3.65 12.24 -7.57
C GLU A 157 2.81 13.22 -6.74
N TYR A 158 1.58 12.81 -6.42
CA TYR A 158 0.82 13.46 -5.34
C TYR A 158 1.14 12.79 -4.01
N TYR A 159 1.32 13.61 -2.96
CA TYR A 159 1.12 13.17 -1.59
C TYR A 159 -0.38 13.15 -1.31
N MET A 160 -0.91 12.01 -0.91
CA MET A 160 -2.29 11.90 -0.48
C MET A 160 -2.37 11.34 0.94
N GLY A 161 -3.28 11.87 1.74
CA GLY A 161 -3.45 11.46 3.13
C GLY A 161 -4.91 11.38 3.54
N LYS A 162 -5.17 10.57 4.57
CA LYS A 162 -6.46 10.45 5.24
C LYS A 162 -6.25 10.44 6.75
N VAL A 163 -7.00 11.28 7.46
CA VAL A 163 -7.04 11.33 8.91
C VAL A 163 -8.36 10.74 9.40
N PHE A 164 -8.30 9.72 10.27
CA PHE A 164 -9.49 9.04 10.78
C PHE A 164 -10.19 9.80 11.90
N GLU A 165 -9.43 10.55 12.74
CA GLU A 165 -9.97 11.34 13.84
C GLU A 165 -9.84 12.83 13.57
N LYS A 166 -10.95 13.54 13.56
CA LYS A 166 -10.97 15.03 13.45
C LYS A 166 -10.24 15.75 14.60
N THR A 167 -9.91 15.05 15.67
CA THR A 167 -9.22 15.59 16.85
C THR A 167 -7.79 16.05 16.54
N CYS A 168 -7.16 15.51 15.51
CA CYS A 168 -5.85 15.99 15.04
C CYS A 168 -5.90 17.36 14.36
N LEU A 169 -7.12 17.88 14.07
CA LEU A 169 -7.33 19.14 13.36
C LEU A 169 -7.81 20.28 14.27
N LYS A 170 -8.00 20.02 15.57
CA LYS A 170 -8.40 21.04 16.54
C LYS A 170 -7.21 21.44 17.38
N GLU A 171 -6.46 22.39 16.91
CA GLU A 171 -5.74 23.40 17.69
C GLU A 171 -5.07 24.37 16.71
N LYS A 172 -5.81 25.37 16.30
CA LYS A 172 -5.30 26.66 15.85
C LYS A 172 -5.99 27.74 16.67
#